data_023c1d214c4341150eda46fa37dbfc2c
#
_entry.id   023c1d214c4341150eda46fa37dbfc2c
#
_cell.length_a   1.000
_cell.length_b   1.000
_cell.length_c   1.000
_cell.angle_alpha   90.00
_cell.angle_beta   90.00
_cell.angle_gamma   90.00
#
_symmetry.space_group_name_H-M   'P 1'
#
loop_
_entity.id
_entity.type
_entity.pdbx_description
1 polymer ?
#
loop_
_entity_poly.entity_id
_entity_poly.type
_entity_poly.pdbx_seq_one_letter_code
_entity_poly.pdbx_strand_id
1 'polypeptide(L)'
;REKATVFTAPLPADAAELAFWAKFGFAAEGRQLVRRRTPDLTAVKFVQDFLAARLAQPRLCIDATCGNGGDTAFLCGITAPEGKVVGFDVQEAAIASTRKHLEQLGVPAARYELHCQSHADLLQIVQPGTADAVMFNFGWLPGADHAVFSTAQSSIPALQAALEAVRPGGVVSAILYSGQVIGTDEKQTVLEYLRALPLKSFTVLVCDFANWAETAPLPCIILKK
;
A
#
# COMPACT_ATOMS: atom_id res chain seq x y z
N ARG A 1 -1.60 31.04 3.35
CA ARG A 1 -2.65 30.74 2.31
C ARG A 1 -2.77 29.23 2.25
N GLU A 2 -3.83 28.66 2.81
CA GLU A 2 -4.20 27.26 2.59
C GLU A 2 -4.38 27.07 1.08
N LYS A 3 -3.62 26.18 0.49
CA LYS A 3 -3.79 25.80 -0.91
C LYS A 3 -5.00 24.87 -0.96
N ALA A 4 -6.07 25.29 -1.62
CA ALA A 4 -7.25 24.45 -1.82
C ALA A 4 -6.84 23.10 -2.43
N THR A 5 -7.24 22.01 -1.79
CA THR A 5 -6.94 20.63 -2.22
C THR A 5 -8.05 20.07 -3.09
N VAL A 6 -9.21 20.70 -3.09
CA VAL A 6 -10.38 20.31 -3.89
C VAL A 6 -10.88 21.52 -4.65
N PHE A 7 -11.07 21.37 -5.94
CA PHE A 7 -11.69 22.37 -6.82
C PHE A 7 -13.01 21.80 -7.30
N THR A 8 -14.08 22.59 -7.22
CA THR A 8 -15.41 22.19 -7.69
C THR A 8 -15.92 23.19 -8.72
N ALA A 9 -16.67 22.69 -9.71
CA ALA A 9 -17.40 23.48 -10.68
C ALA A 9 -18.78 22.85 -10.91
N PRO A 10 -19.78 23.60 -11.39
CA PRO A 10 -21.06 23.01 -11.78
C PRO A 10 -20.87 21.91 -12.83
N LEU A 11 -21.69 20.86 -12.76
CA LEU A 11 -21.68 19.80 -13.78
C LEU A 11 -22.28 20.37 -15.07
N PRO A 12 -21.53 20.36 -16.21
CA PRO A 12 -22.09 20.81 -17.49
C PRO A 12 -23.15 19.85 -18.00
N ALA A 13 -24.09 20.38 -18.74
CA ALA A 13 -25.14 19.57 -19.39
C ALA A 13 -24.65 18.92 -20.72
N ASP A 14 -23.54 19.40 -21.25
CA ASP A 14 -22.98 18.99 -22.54
C ASP A 14 -21.80 18.03 -22.38
N ALA A 15 -21.84 16.93 -23.15
CA ALA A 15 -20.79 15.90 -23.14
C ALA A 15 -19.43 16.44 -23.66
N ALA A 16 -19.43 17.38 -24.59
CA ALA A 16 -18.19 17.98 -25.12
C ALA A 16 -17.50 18.85 -24.06
N GLU A 17 -18.28 19.59 -23.28
CA GLU A 17 -17.78 20.39 -22.16
C GLU A 17 -17.26 19.48 -21.04
N LEU A 18 -17.93 18.36 -20.77
CA LEU A 18 -17.46 17.34 -19.82
C LEU A 18 -16.11 16.77 -20.24
N ALA A 19 -15.95 16.43 -21.55
CA ALA A 19 -14.70 15.95 -22.10
C ALA A 19 -13.58 17.01 -22.05
N PHE A 20 -13.92 18.28 -22.20
CA PHE A 20 -12.99 19.39 -22.03
C PHE A 20 -12.45 19.44 -20.58
N TRP A 21 -13.35 19.44 -19.59
CA TRP A 21 -12.96 19.49 -18.19
C TRP A 21 -12.16 18.27 -17.73
N ALA A 22 -12.46 17.08 -18.29
CA ALA A 22 -11.70 15.85 -17.99
C ALA A 22 -10.21 15.99 -18.37
N LYS A 23 -9.86 16.73 -19.43
CA LYS A 23 -8.46 17.03 -19.82
C LYS A 23 -7.70 17.79 -18.74
N PHE A 24 -8.40 18.53 -17.89
CA PHE A 24 -7.82 19.26 -16.75
C PHE A 24 -7.94 18.51 -15.43
N GLY A 25 -8.26 17.22 -15.47
CA GLY A 25 -8.34 16.34 -14.29
C GLY A 25 -9.59 16.53 -13.44
N PHE A 26 -10.66 17.10 -14.00
CA PHE A 26 -11.96 17.12 -13.35
C PHE A 26 -12.73 15.84 -13.65
N ALA A 27 -13.40 15.31 -12.64
CA ALA A 27 -14.33 14.17 -12.75
C ALA A 27 -15.73 14.59 -12.29
N ALA A 28 -16.77 13.97 -12.87
CA ALA A 28 -18.13 14.20 -12.43
C ALA A 28 -18.40 13.43 -11.13
N GLU A 29 -18.82 14.14 -10.09
CA GLU A 29 -19.23 13.59 -8.80
C GLU A 29 -20.59 14.17 -8.41
N GLY A 30 -21.64 13.37 -8.49
CA GLY A 30 -23.00 13.83 -8.26
C GLY A 30 -23.42 14.94 -9.22
N ARG A 31 -23.68 16.15 -8.70
CA ARG A 31 -24.09 17.33 -9.48
C ARG A 31 -22.95 18.34 -9.75
N GLN A 32 -21.71 17.94 -9.51
CA GLN A 32 -20.56 18.81 -9.64
C GLN A 32 -19.42 18.13 -10.40
N LEU A 33 -18.58 18.95 -11.03
CA LEU A 33 -17.24 18.56 -11.42
C LEU A 33 -16.30 18.75 -10.23
N VAL A 34 -15.49 17.76 -9.97
CA VAL A 34 -14.53 17.78 -8.86
C VAL A 34 -13.13 17.47 -9.39
N ARG A 35 -12.16 18.30 -9.02
CA ARG A 35 -10.74 18.05 -9.22
C ARG A 35 -10.05 18.08 -7.87
N ARG A 36 -9.44 16.96 -7.51
CA ARG A 36 -8.58 16.89 -6.31
C ARG A 36 -7.14 17.12 -6.71
N ARG A 37 -6.46 18.00 -5.99
CA ARG A 37 -5.02 18.13 -6.15
C ARG A 37 -4.37 16.91 -5.52
N THR A 38 -3.77 16.03 -6.33
CA THR A 38 -2.93 14.98 -5.82
C THR A 38 -1.66 15.61 -5.24
N PRO A 39 -1.28 15.34 -4.01
CA PRO A 39 0.00 15.77 -3.46
C PRO A 39 1.14 15.26 -4.37
N ASP A 40 2.18 16.08 -4.55
CA ASP A 40 3.38 15.69 -5.29
C ASP A 40 4.08 14.48 -4.64
N LEU A 41 3.89 14.33 -3.33
CA LEU A 41 4.34 13.20 -2.53
C LEU A 41 3.16 12.66 -1.70
N THR A 42 3.01 11.34 -1.66
CA THR A 42 2.10 10.62 -0.74
C THR A 42 2.92 9.64 0.10
N ALA A 43 2.36 9.15 1.21
CA ALA A 43 3.00 8.10 2.02
C ALA A 43 3.31 6.84 1.18
N VAL A 44 2.38 6.45 0.31
CA VAL A 44 2.56 5.32 -0.63
C VAL A 44 3.69 5.61 -1.61
N LYS A 45 3.68 6.77 -2.26
CA LYS A 45 4.73 7.16 -3.22
C LYS A 45 6.10 7.23 -2.56
N PHE A 46 6.19 7.77 -1.33
CA PHE A 46 7.43 7.79 -0.56
C PHE A 46 8.00 6.38 -0.34
N VAL A 47 7.15 5.43 0.09
CA VAL A 47 7.56 4.03 0.30
C VAL A 47 7.98 3.38 -1.03
N GLN A 48 7.22 3.56 -2.09
CA GLN A 48 7.55 3.03 -3.42
C GLN A 48 8.90 3.57 -3.93
N ASP A 49 9.15 4.88 -3.81
CA ASP A 49 10.43 5.48 -4.22
C ASP A 49 11.60 4.97 -3.38
N PHE A 50 11.40 4.79 -2.05
CA PHE A 50 12.40 4.20 -1.17
C PHE A 50 12.75 2.78 -1.61
N LEU A 51 11.74 1.92 -1.87
CA LEU A 51 11.96 0.54 -2.30
C LEU A 51 12.63 0.47 -3.66
N ALA A 52 12.20 1.28 -4.64
CA ALA A 52 12.80 1.32 -5.97
C ALA A 52 14.28 1.76 -5.93
N ALA A 53 14.63 2.69 -5.05
CA ALA A 53 16.01 3.14 -4.87
C ALA A 53 16.89 2.13 -4.11
N ARG A 54 16.29 1.34 -3.21
CA ARG A 54 17.00 0.42 -2.32
C ARG A 54 17.21 -0.96 -2.93
N LEU A 55 16.26 -1.46 -3.70
CA LEU A 55 16.24 -2.82 -4.20
C LEU A 55 16.71 -2.86 -5.67
N ALA A 56 17.87 -3.45 -5.89
CA ALA A 56 18.36 -3.69 -7.25
C ALA A 56 17.83 -5.05 -7.75
N GLN A 57 16.82 -5.00 -8.64
CA GLN A 57 16.22 -6.18 -9.28
C GLN A 57 15.78 -7.27 -8.27
N PRO A 58 14.84 -6.97 -7.36
CA PRO A 58 14.34 -7.95 -6.42
C PRO A 58 13.71 -9.15 -7.15
N ARG A 59 13.84 -10.36 -6.59
CA ARG A 59 13.31 -11.58 -7.20
C ARG A 59 11.98 -12.00 -6.63
N LEU A 60 11.75 -11.75 -5.34
CA LEU A 60 10.49 -12.06 -4.66
C LEU A 60 10.05 -10.87 -3.84
N CYS A 61 8.93 -10.28 -4.22
CA CYS A 61 8.27 -9.23 -3.46
C CYS A 61 6.89 -9.68 -3.02
N ILE A 62 6.44 -9.17 -1.89
CA ILE A 62 5.14 -9.51 -1.32
C ILE A 62 4.34 -8.21 -1.14
N ASP A 63 3.12 -8.19 -1.68
CA ASP A 63 2.08 -7.23 -1.34
C ASP A 63 1.12 -7.88 -0.35
N ALA A 64 1.23 -7.53 0.91
CA ALA A 64 0.43 -8.14 1.97
C ALA A 64 -0.98 -7.55 2.10
N THR A 65 -1.33 -6.55 1.27
CA THR A 65 -2.60 -5.82 1.30
C THR A 65 -2.97 -5.34 -0.10
N CYS A 66 -3.29 -6.28 -1.00
CA CYS A 66 -3.45 -6.00 -2.43
C CYS A 66 -4.43 -4.88 -2.78
N GLY A 67 -5.60 -4.87 -2.13
CA GLY A 67 -6.62 -3.85 -2.37
C GLY A 67 -6.99 -3.75 -3.84
N ASN A 68 -6.72 -2.59 -4.44
CA ASN A 68 -6.96 -2.34 -5.87
C ASN A 68 -5.74 -2.61 -6.76
N GLY A 69 -4.67 -3.20 -6.23
CA GLY A 69 -3.51 -3.67 -6.99
C GLY A 69 -2.45 -2.63 -7.31
N GLY A 70 -2.51 -1.43 -6.72
CA GLY A 70 -1.55 -0.36 -6.99
C GLY A 70 -0.14 -0.73 -6.55
N ASP A 71 0.02 -1.22 -5.33
CA ASP A 71 1.31 -1.65 -4.79
C ASP A 71 1.78 -2.96 -5.44
N THR A 72 0.87 -3.89 -5.74
CA THR A 72 1.18 -5.11 -6.52
C THR A 72 1.75 -4.76 -7.89
N ALA A 73 1.12 -3.82 -8.62
CA ALA A 73 1.59 -3.37 -9.93
C ALA A 73 2.97 -2.68 -9.85
N PHE A 74 3.17 -1.82 -8.85
CA PHE A 74 4.48 -1.20 -8.58
C PHE A 74 5.55 -2.26 -8.35
N LEU A 75 5.30 -3.24 -7.46
CA LEU A 75 6.24 -4.33 -7.17
C LEU A 75 6.56 -5.15 -8.43
N CYS A 76 5.57 -5.47 -9.26
CA CYS A 76 5.81 -6.11 -10.56
C CYS A 76 6.73 -5.29 -11.47
N GLY A 77 6.64 -3.95 -11.41
CA GLY A 77 7.46 -3.03 -12.19
C GLY A 77 8.94 -3.00 -11.78
N ILE A 78 9.25 -3.16 -10.49
CA ILE A 78 10.64 -3.14 -9.98
C ILE A 78 11.28 -4.52 -9.89
N THR A 79 10.47 -5.58 -9.86
CA THR A 79 10.96 -6.97 -9.74
C THR A 79 11.66 -7.41 -11.02
N ALA A 80 12.78 -8.15 -10.87
CA ALA A 80 13.55 -8.70 -12.01
C ALA A 80 12.66 -9.46 -13.00
N PRO A 81 13.04 -9.59 -14.29
CA PRO A 81 12.21 -10.26 -15.29
C PRO A 81 11.74 -11.66 -14.92
N GLU A 82 12.58 -12.44 -14.24
CA GLU A 82 12.27 -13.80 -13.73
C GLU A 82 11.67 -13.80 -12.33
N GLY A 83 11.58 -12.62 -11.70
CA GLY A 83 11.08 -12.47 -10.35
C GLY A 83 9.55 -12.53 -10.29
N LYS A 84 9.02 -12.68 -9.10
CA LYS A 84 7.61 -12.88 -8.82
C LYS A 84 7.12 -11.95 -7.71
N VAL A 85 5.87 -11.54 -7.81
CA VAL A 85 5.15 -10.85 -6.75
C VAL A 85 4.07 -11.77 -6.20
N VAL A 86 4.02 -11.93 -4.87
CA VAL A 86 2.95 -12.67 -4.19
C VAL A 86 2.06 -11.66 -3.48
N GLY A 87 0.77 -11.69 -3.78
CA GLY A 87 -0.21 -10.76 -3.24
C GLY A 87 -1.21 -11.45 -2.32
N PHE A 88 -1.57 -10.79 -1.21
CA PHE A 88 -2.54 -11.26 -0.23
C PHE A 88 -3.63 -10.23 0.01
N ASP A 89 -4.85 -10.70 0.11
CA ASP A 89 -5.98 -9.92 0.64
C ASP A 89 -7.03 -10.89 1.16
N VAL A 90 -7.77 -10.53 2.20
CA VAL A 90 -8.85 -11.35 2.75
C VAL A 90 -10.16 -11.22 1.96
N GLN A 91 -10.25 -10.22 1.08
CA GLN A 91 -11.44 -9.94 0.29
C GLN A 91 -11.27 -10.44 -1.14
N GLU A 92 -12.16 -11.32 -1.60
CA GLU A 92 -12.18 -11.79 -3.00
C GLU A 92 -12.32 -10.63 -4.00
N ALA A 93 -13.09 -9.60 -3.63
CA ALA A 93 -13.24 -8.40 -4.46
C ALA A 93 -11.92 -7.65 -4.69
N ALA A 94 -11.06 -7.59 -3.67
CA ALA A 94 -9.72 -7.01 -3.77
C ALA A 94 -8.82 -7.85 -4.69
N ILE A 95 -8.82 -9.16 -4.53
CA ILE A 95 -8.07 -10.08 -5.39
C ILE A 95 -8.52 -9.98 -6.86
N ALA A 96 -9.84 -9.92 -7.09
CA ALA A 96 -10.39 -9.74 -8.44
C ALA A 96 -10.02 -8.37 -9.05
N SER A 97 -10.09 -7.29 -8.24
CA SER A 97 -9.69 -5.93 -8.64
C SER A 97 -8.21 -5.86 -9.00
N THR A 98 -7.35 -6.42 -8.15
CA THR A 98 -5.89 -6.49 -8.38
C THR A 98 -5.59 -7.25 -9.66
N ARG A 99 -6.17 -8.42 -9.87
CA ARG A 99 -5.99 -9.22 -11.10
C ARG A 99 -6.35 -8.41 -12.34
N LYS A 100 -7.55 -7.80 -12.34
CA LYS A 100 -8.03 -6.97 -13.44
C LYS A 100 -7.10 -5.80 -13.72
N HIS A 101 -6.58 -5.15 -12.67
CA HIS A 101 -5.64 -4.03 -12.81
C HIS A 101 -4.33 -4.48 -13.45
N LEU A 102 -3.74 -5.59 -13.01
CA LEU A 102 -2.51 -6.15 -13.59
C LEU A 102 -2.69 -6.58 -15.05
N GLU A 103 -3.82 -7.19 -15.37
CA GLU A 103 -4.17 -7.56 -16.76
C GLU A 103 -4.29 -6.32 -17.66
N GLN A 104 -4.92 -5.25 -17.19
CA GLN A 104 -5.03 -3.98 -17.92
C GLN A 104 -3.67 -3.32 -18.17
N LEU A 105 -2.71 -3.51 -17.27
CA LEU A 105 -1.34 -3.05 -17.43
C LEU A 105 -0.48 -3.99 -18.29
N GLY A 106 -1.03 -5.13 -18.73
CA GLY A 106 -0.29 -6.11 -19.52
C GLY A 106 0.75 -6.90 -18.72
N VAL A 107 0.63 -6.97 -17.40
CA VAL A 107 1.53 -7.76 -16.56
C VAL A 107 1.30 -9.25 -16.81
N PRO A 108 2.31 -10.03 -17.24
CA PRO A 108 2.15 -11.45 -17.50
C PRO A 108 1.70 -12.22 -16.24
N ALA A 109 0.76 -13.15 -16.36
CA ALA A 109 0.24 -13.93 -15.24
C ALA A 109 1.32 -14.73 -14.48
N ALA A 110 2.41 -15.08 -15.16
CA ALA A 110 3.55 -15.77 -14.53
C ALA A 110 4.33 -14.88 -13.53
N ARG A 111 4.13 -13.55 -13.59
CA ARG A 111 4.85 -12.58 -12.76
C ARG A 111 4.21 -12.35 -11.40
N TYR A 112 3.01 -12.83 -11.17
CA TYR A 112 2.31 -12.65 -9.90
C TYR A 112 1.51 -13.88 -9.50
N GLU A 113 1.25 -13.97 -8.21
CA GLU A 113 0.39 -14.97 -7.59
C GLU A 113 -0.46 -14.27 -6.52
N LEU A 114 -1.79 -14.45 -6.56
CA LEU A 114 -2.71 -13.74 -5.67
C LEU A 114 -3.48 -14.75 -4.82
N HIS A 115 -3.48 -14.52 -3.51
CA HIS A 115 -4.11 -15.38 -2.52
C HIS A 115 -5.20 -14.62 -1.76
N CYS A 116 -6.43 -15.18 -1.78
CA CYS A 116 -7.54 -14.70 -0.95
C CYS A 116 -7.40 -15.31 0.45
N GLN A 117 -6.47 -14.78 1.24
CA GLN A 117 -6.22 -15.24 2.63
C GLN A 117 -5.55 -14.14 3.46
N SER A 118 -5.51 -14.35 4.77
CA SER A 118 -4.86 -13.41 5.68
C SER A 118 -3.36 -13.30 5.42
N HIS A 119 -2.85 -12.08 5.41
CA HIS A 119 -1.41 -11.79 5.38
C HIS A 119 -0.67 -12.33 6.62
N ALA A 120 -1.36 -12.64 7.70
CA ALA A 120 -0.74 -13.32 8.86
C ALA A 120 -0.29 -14.74 8.53
N ASP A 121 -0.89 -15.36 7.50
CA ASP A 121 -0.60 -16.72 7.05
C ASP A 121 0.41 -16.77 5.89
N LEU A 122 1.09 -15.67 5.56
CA LEU A 122 1.97 -15.57 4.40
C LEU A 122 3.09 -16.63 4.39
N LEU A 123 3.53 -17.11 5.55
CA LEU A 123 4.54 -18.18 5.67
C LEU A 123 4.03 -19.58 5.25
N GLN A 124 2.74 -19.76 5.01
CA GLN A 124 2.20 -20.98 4.40
C GLN A 124 2.50 -21.03 2.89
N ILE A 125 2.75 -19.89 2.27
CA ILE A 125 2.99 -19.70 0.83
C ILE A 125 4.46 -19.36 0.55
N VAL A 126 5.06 -18.49 1.38
CA VAL A 126 6.42 -17.98 1.19
C VAL A 126 7.36 -18.57 2.21
N GLN A 127 8.51 -19.04 1.75
CA GLN A 127 9.54 -19.59 2.64
C GLN A 127 10.23 -18.48 3.44
N PRO A 128 10.56 -18.71 4.72
CA PRO A 128 11.33 -17.79 5.53
C PRO A 128 12.65 -17.38 4.85
N GLY A 129 13.00 -16.10 4.96
CA GLY A 129 14.29 -15.58 4.48
C GLY A 129 14.45 -15.51 2.96
N THR A 130 13.36 -15.55 2.19
CA THR A 130 13.43 -15.54 0.72
C THR A 130 12.94 -14.25 0.07
N ALA A 131 12.07 -13.50 0.73
CA ALA A 131 11.51 -12.27 0.16
C ALA A 131 12.51 -11.11 0.20
N ASP A 132 12.59 -10.33 -0.88
CA ASP A 132 13.36 -9.10 -0.96
C ASP A 132 12.63 -7.94 -0.29
N ALA A 133 11.31 -7.89 -0.48
CA ALA A 133 10.44 -6.89 0.13
C ALA A 133 9.09 -7.45 0.52
N VAL A 134 8.52 -6.91 1.60
CA VAL A 134 7.12 -7.09 1.99
C VAL A 134 6.51 -5.70 2.22
N MET A 135 5.38 -5.42 1.55
CA MET A 135 4.65 -4.17 1.70
C MET A 135 3.32 -4.39 2.41
N PHE A 136 3.03 -3.52 3.36
CA PHE A 136 1.72 -3.39 4.01
C PHE A 136 1.18 -1.98 3.84
N ASN A 137 -0.08 -1.90 3.49
CA ASN A 137 -0.85 -0.68 3.47
C ASN A 137 -2.06 -0.90 4.39
N PHE A 138 -1.84 -0.79 5.73
CA PHE A 138 -2.86 -1.06 6.72
C PHE A 138 -3.97 -0.01 6.66
N GLY A 139 -5.12 -0.41 6.17
CA GLY A 139 -6.25 0.48 5.97
C GLY A 139 -7.50 -0.32 5.58
N TRP A 140 -8.43 0.34 4.93
CA TRP A 140 -9.60 -0.30 4.33
C TRP A 140 -9.52 -0.19 2.80
N LEU A 141 -10.20 -1.11 2.11
CA LEU A 141 -10.35 -1.03 0.66
C LEU A 141 -11.25 0.15 0.31
N PRO A 142 -10.78 1.18 -0.42
CA PRO A 142 -11.61 2.28 -0.86
C PRO A 142 -12.82 1.79 -1.68
N GLY A 143 -14.03 2.14 -1.21
CA GLY A 143 -15.28 1.73 -1.87
C GLY A 143 -15.86 0.38 -1.43
N ALA A 144 -15.22 -0.33 -0.49
CA ALA A 144 -15.76 -1.56 0.11
C ALA A 144 -16.43 -1.29 1.47
N ASP A 145 -17.02 -2.34 2.05
CA ASP A 145 -17.63 -2.29 3.38
C ASP A 145 -16.56 -1.96 4.45
N HIS A 146 -16.78 -0.88 5.19
CA HIS A 146 -15.91 -0.42 6.27
C HIS A 146 -15.86 -1.38 7.49
N ALA A 147 -16.58 -2.50 7.46
CA ALA A 147 -16.55 -3.52 8.50
C ALA A 147 -15.27 -4.40 8.46
N VAL A 148 -14.55 -4.42 7.33
CA VAL A 148 -13.31 -5.21 7.18
C VAL A 148 -12.12 -4.27 7.15
N PHE A 149 -11.39 -4.20 8.25
CA PHE A 149 -10.17 -3.42 8.41
C PHE A 149 -9.13 -4.19 9.23
N SER A 150 -7.87 -3.79 9.12
CA SER A 150 -6.79 -4.35 9.95
C SER A 150 -6.97 -3.95 11.41
N THR A 151 -6.57 -4.83 12.31
CA THR A 151 -6.53 -4.59 13.76
C THR A 151 -5.15 -4.96 14.29
N ALA A 152 -4.76 -4.43 15.46
CA ALA A 152 -3.48 -4.81 16.07
C ALA A 152 -3.33 -6.32 16.26
N GLN A 153 -4.43 -7.04 16.46
CA GLN A 153 -4.48 -8.50 16.59
C GLN A 153 -4.11 -9.24 15.30
N SER A 154 -4.37 -8.65 14.12
CA SER A 154 -3.98 -9.20 12.82
C SER A 154 -2.66 -8.62 12.31
N SER A 155 -2.39 -7.34 12.59
CA SER A 155 -1.25 -6.61 12.04
C SER A 155 0.09 -7.04 12.66
N ILE A 156 0.14 -7.31 13.97
CA ILE A 156 1.38 -7.77 14.63
C ILE A 156 1.79 -9.16 14.17
N PRO A 157 0.93 -10.20 14.15
CA PRO A 157 1.29 -11.49 13.58
C PRO A 157 1.73 -11.41 12.12
N ALA A 158 1.09 -10.56 11.31
CA ALA A 158 1.47 -10.35 9.93
C ALA A 158 2.86 -9.72 9.80
N LEU A 159 3.18 -8.71 10.62
CA LEU A 159 4.52 -8.11 10.66
C LEU A 159 5.57 -9.12 11.12
N GLN A 160 5.27 -9.97 12.10
CA GLN A 160 6.16 -11.05 12.52
C GLN A 160 6.45 -12.02 11.38
N ALA A 161 5.42 -12.48 10.69
CA ALA A 161 5.56 -13.34 9.52
C ALA A 161 6.37 -12.68 8.40
N ALA A 162 6.15 -11.39 8.13
CA ALA A 162 6.91 -10.63 7.15
C ALA A 162 8.39 -10.46 7.51
N LEU A 163 8.70 -10.21 8.79
CA LEU A 163 10.08 -10.11 9.28
C LEU A 163 10.80 -11.45 9.20
N GLU A 164 10.07 -12.56 9.30
CA GLU A 164 10.61 -13.90 9.08
C GLU A 164 10.80 -14.17 7.58
N ALA A 165 9.81 -13.87 6.74
CA ALA A 165 9.83 -14.09 5.31
C ALA A 165 10.93 -13.29 4.59
N VAL A 166 11.19 -12.05 5.03
CA VAL A 166 12.19 -11.19 4.37
C VAL A 166 13.60 -11.70 4.64
N ARG A 167 14.46 -11.69 3.60
CA ARG A 167 15.88 -12.09 3.71
C ARG A 167 16.72 -11.02 4.43
N PRO A 168 17.93 -11.36 4.91
CA PRO A 168 18.93 -10.35 5.30
C PRO A 168 19.19 -9.36 4.16
N GLY A 169 19.24 -8.06 4.48
CA GLY A 169 19.34 -6.98 3.51
C GLY A 169 18.02 -6.57 2.84
N GLY A 170 16.94 -7.34 3.05
CA GLY A 170 15.61 -7.02 2.54
C GLY A 170 14.85 -6.00 3.39
N VAL A 171 13.64 -5.66 2.96
CA VAL A 171 12.87 -4.54 3.51
C VAL A 171 11.43 -4.98 3.80
N VAL A 172 10.91 -4.65 4.98
CA VAL A 172 9.48 -4.64 5.26
C VAL A 172 9.02 -3.18 5.34
N SER A 173 7.97 -2.81 4.65
CA SER A 173 7.34 -1.50 4.77
C SER A 173 5.91 -1.63 5.28
N ALA A 174 5.49 -0.69 6.13
CA ALA A 174 4.13 -0.63 6.64
C ALA A 174 3.66 0.84 6.65
N ILE A 175 2.53 1.13 6.03
CA ILE A 175 1.88 2.43 6.14
C ILE A 175 0.76 2.30 7.16
N LEU A 176 0.89 3.05 8.26
CA LEU A 176 -0.07 3.06 9.35
C LEU A 176 -1.03 4.24 9.18
N TYR A 177 -2.31 3.96 9.18
CA TYR A 177 -3.35 4.97 9.13
C TYR A 177 -3.90 5.27 10.53
N SER A 178 -4.40 6.48 10.70
CA SER A 178 -5.16 6.90 11.88
C SER A 178 -6.47 7.52 11.43
N GLY A 179 -7.55 7.27 12.15
CA GLY A 179 -8.86 7.84 11.82
C GLY A 179 -9.94 7.35 12.78
N GLN A 180 -11.15 7.90 12.65
CA GLN A 180 -12.27 7.56 13.54
C GLN A 180 -12.76 6.11 13.41
N VAL A 181 -12.43 5.43 12.30
CA VAL A 181 -12.82 4.04 12.02
C VAL A 181 -11.69 3.06 12.35
N ILE A 182 -10.45 3.44 12.06
CA ILE A 182 -9.25 2.69 12.47
C ILE A 182 -8.82 3.32 13.79
N GLY A 183 -9.02 2.63 14.92
CA GLY A 183 -8.71 3.19 16.23
C GLY A 183 -7.27 3.70 16.34
N THR A 184 -7.05 4.75 17.11
CA THR A 184 -5.71 5.23 17.49
C THR A 184 -4.86 4.14 18.12
N ASP A 185 -5.51 3.14 18.71
CA ASP A 185 -4.87 2.04 19.44
C ASP A 185 -4.06 1.10 18.54
N GLU A 186 -4.50 0.80 17.30
CA GLU A 186 -3.74 -0.05 16.39
C GLU A 186 -2.41 0.59 15.99
N LYS A 187 -2.44 1.87 15.56
CA LYS A 187 -1.23 2.61 15.17
C LYS A 187 -0.22 2.64 16.31
N GLN A 188 -0.67 2.96 17.53
CA GLN A 188 0.20 3.04 18.69
C GLN A 188 0.78 1.67 19.06
N THR A 189 -0.04 0.62 19.07
CA THR A 189 0.38 -0.75 19.39
C THR A 189 1.41 -1.27 18.38
N VAL A 190 1.20 -1.01 17.08
CA VAL A 190 2.17 -1.38 16.04
C VAL A 190 3.48 -0.58 16.21
N LEU A 191 3.42 0.71 16.50
CA LEU A 191 4.62 1.52 16.75
C LEU A 191 5.42 1.04 17.96
N GLU A 192 4.76 0.65 19.04
CA GLU A 192 5.41 0.06 20.21
C GLU A 192 6.12 -1.25 19.88
N TYR A 193 5.43 -2.12 19.13
CA TYR A 193 6.04 -3.35 18.63
C TYR A 193 7.28 -3.08 17.77
N LEU A 194 7.19 -2.16 16.81
CA LEU A 194 8.30 -1.82 15.93
C LEU A 194 9.50 -1.23 16.70
N ARG A 195 9.25 -0.39 17.69
CA ARG A 195 10.31 0.19 18.56
C ARG A 195 11.00 -0.86 19.44
N ALA A 196 10.30 -1.95 19.77
CA ALA A 196 10.84 -3.05 20.57
C ALA A 196 11.69 -4.04 19.75
N LEU A 197 11.73 -3.94 18.42
CA LEU A 197 12.52 -4.83 17.59
C LEU A 197 14.02 -4.71 17.89
N PRO A 198 14.76 -5.85 17.99
CA PRO A 198 16.17 -5.84 18.38
C PRO A 198 17.06 -5.16 17.34
N LEU A 199 17.77 -4.11 17.73
CA LEU A 199 18.66 -3.29 16.88
C LEU A 199 19.74 -4.14 16.17
N LYS A 200 20.20 -5.22 16.76
CA LYS A 200 21.18 -6.13 16.14
C LYS A 200 20.64 -6.83 14.88
N SER A 201 19.30 -7.01 14.78
CA SER A 201 18.66 -7.74 13.70
C SER A 201 17.91 -6.80 12.75
N PHE A 202 17.44 -5.67 13.23
CA PHE A 202 16.61 -4.75 12.45
C PHE A 202 17.00 -3.30 12.67
N THR A 203 16.80 -2.48 11.65
CA THR A 203 16.77 -1.03 11.77
C THR A 203 15.37 -0.57 11.38
N VAL A 204 14.71 0.19 12.25
CA VAL A 204 13.36 0.71 12.03
C VAL A 204 13.43 2.22 11.79
N LEU A 205 12.82 2.68 10.70
CA LEU A 205 12.59 4.09 10.43
C LEU A 205 11.09 4.35 10.53
N VAL A 206 10.72 5.40 11.24
CA VAL A 206 9.36 5.93 11.29
C VAL A 206 9.41 7.30 10.63
N CYS A 207 8.72 7.47 9.49
CA CYS A 207 8.83 8.63 8.63
C CYS A 207 7.63 9.56 8.85
N ASP A 208 7.83 10.59 9.64
CA ASP A 208 6.83 11.63 9.88
C ASP A 208 7.01 12.78 8.88
N PHE A 209 5.90 13.27 8.31
CA PHE A 209 5.88 14.43 7.44
C PHE A 209 5.53 15.67 8.28
N ALA A 210 6.53 16.38 8.74
CA ALA A 210 6.48 17.42 9.76
C ALA A 210 5.43 18.55 9.53
N ASN A 211 4.96 18.73 8.30
CA ASN A 211 3.97 19.75 7.92
C ASN A 211 2.64 19.16 7.42
N TRP A 212 2.41 17.85 7.60
CA TRP A 212 1.14 17.21 7.31
C TRP A 212 0.26 17.19 8.57
N ALA A 213 -1.03 16.83 8.38
CA ALA A 213 -1.93 16.67 9.50
C ALA A 213 -1.48 15.50 10.41
N GLU A 214 -1.74 15.56 11.70
CA GLU A 214 -1.45 14.48 12.67
C GLU A 214 -2.11 13.15 12.31
N THR A 215 -3.22 13.21 11.56
CA THR A 215 -3.93 12.05 11.04
C THR A 215 -3.35 11.51 9.73
N ALA A 216 -2.28 12.11 9.22
CA ALA A 216 -1.65 11.64 7.99
C ALA A 216 -1.12 10.21 8.12
N PRO A 217 -1.14 9.43 7.02
CA PRO A 217 -0.55 8.11 7.02
C PRO A 217 0.93 8.16 7.38
N LEU A 218 1.38 7.22 8.21
CA LEU A 218 2.73 7.17 8.76
C LEU A 218 3.50 5.99 8.15
N PRO A 219 4.44 6.22 7.23
CA PRO A 219 5.31 5.18 6.71
C PRO A 219 6.30 4.67 7.75
N CYS A 220 6.38 3.36 7.89
CA CYS A 220 7.39 2.67 8.67
C CYS A 220 8.20 1.76 7.75
N ILE A 221 9.53 1.83 7.83
CA ILE A 221 10.45 1.00 7.05
C ILE A 221 11.29 0.18 8.01
N ILE A 222 11.33 -1.12 7.84
CA ILE A 222 12.11 -2.04 8.65
C ILE A 222 13.14 -2.72 7.74
N LEU A 223 14.40 -2.51 8.05
CA LEU A 223 15.53 -3.10 7.34
C LEU A 223 16.04 -4.30 8.14
N LYS A 224 16.03 -5.51 7.55
CA LYS A 224 16.63 -6.71 8.16
C LYS A 224 18.13 -6.72 7.90
N LYS A 225 18.90 -6.97 8.95
CA LYS A 225 20.39 -7.04 8.89
C LYS A 225 20.87 -8.44 8.54
#